data_900435a4b8e6c585370c70a0c53427f9
#
_entry.id   900435a4b8e6c585370c70a0c53427f9
#
_cell.length_a   1.000
_cell.length_b   1.000
_cell.length_c   1.000
_cell.angle_alpha   90.00
_cell.angle_beta   90.00
_cell.angle_gamma   90.00
#
_symmetry.space_group_name_H-M   'P 1'
#
loop_
_entity.id
_entity.type
_entity.pdbx_description
1 polymer ?
#
loop_
_entity_poly.entity_id
_entity_poly.type
_entity_poly.pdbx_seq_one_letter_code
_entity_poly.pdbx_strand_id
1 'polypeptide(L)'
;VVNTYFLDTSALVKRYVPETGSNWIQSITDVAANNDLTISQITWVELHSALSRRQREGTMSAGELDIILQKFRNEFETKYRIIEVDQALIESAGQLVVQYRLRAYDAVQLASGLYVKTLLMSVPETRLIFVSADNRLLDIAQSEGIAFDNPNNYP
;
A
#
# COMPACT_ATOMS: atom_id res chain seq x y z
N VAL A 1 7.35 20.73 2.92
CA VAL A 1 7.56 19.27 3.00
C VAL A 1 6.46 18.55 2.26
N VAL A 2 6.82 17.75 1.27
CA VAL A 2 5.87 16.91 0.52
C VAL A 2 5.82 15.54 1.19
N ASN A 3 4.61 15.07 1.54
CA ASN A 3 4.42 13.73 2.05
C ASN A 3 4.28 12.75 0.88
N THR A 4 5.11 11.71 0.90
CA THR A 4 4.98 10.54 0.05
C THR A 4 4.42 9.41 0.90
N TYR A 5 3.24 8.92 0.55
CA TYR A 5 2.64 7.78 1.22
C TYR A 5 2.88 6.52 0.38
N PHE A 6 3.51 5.53 0.98
CA PHE A 6 3.52 4.18 0.44
C PHE A 6 2.39 3.40 1.10
N LEU A 7 1.43 2.95 0.31
CA LEU A 7 0.25 2.25 0.79
C LEU A 7 0.38 0.76 0.47
N ASP A 8 0.41 -0.10 1.48
CA ASP A 8 0.28 -1.53 1.24
C ASP A 8 -1.19 -1.87 0.91
N THR A 9 -1.46 -3.11 0.52
CA THR A 9 -2.80 -3.52 0.10
C THR A 9 -3.82 -3.41 1.24
N SER A 10 -3.43 -3.70 2.48
CA SER A 10 -4.32 -3.63 3.65
C SER A 10 -4.80 -2.21 3.93
N ALA A 11 -3.97 -1.22 3.64
CA ALA A 11 -4.33 0.19 3.74
C ALA A 11 -5.11 0.66 2.52
N LEU A 12 -4.64 0.32 1.31
CA LEU A 12 -5.25 0.79 0.07
C LEU A 12 -6.69 0.31 -0.13
N VAL A 13 -7.01 -0.93 0.28
CA VAL A 13 -8.36 -1.48 0.15
C VAL A 13 -9.42 -0.61 0.83
N LYS A 14 -9.05 0.10 1.89
CA LYS A 14 -9.93 1.02 2.65
C LYS A 14 -10.39 2.24 1.83
N ARG A 15 -9.70 2.56 0.74
CA ARG A 15 -10.14 3.58 -0.21
C ARG A 15 -11.35 3.10 -1.02
N TYR A 16 -11.42 1.81 -1.29
CA TYR A 16 -12.41 1.22 -2.21
C TYR A 16 -13.57 0.53 -1.50
N VAL A 17 -13.37 0.12 -0.25
CA VAL A 17 -14.39 -0.56 0.57
C VAL A 17 -14.49 0.13 1.92
N PRO A 18 -15.70 0.51 2.37
CA PRO A 18 -15.90 1.12 3.68
C PRO A 18 -15.50 0.17 4.82
N GLU A 19 -14.55 0.61 5.62
CA GLU A 19 -14.13 -0.06 6.85
C GLU A 19 -13.41 0.93 7.78
N THR A 20 -12.98 0.49 8.95
CA THR A 20 -12.24 1.35 9.89
C THR A 20 -11.04 2.02 9.19
N GLY A 21 -10.92 3.34 9.31
CA GLY A 21 -9.83 4.11 8.70
C GLY A 21 -10.08 4.56 7.26
N SER A 22 -11.21 4.19 6.65
CA SER A 22 -11.52 4.59 5.26
C SER A 22 -11.55 6.11 5.07
N ASN A 23 -12.12 6.85 6.02
CA ASN A 23 -12.18 8.31 5.93
C ASN A 23 -10.79 8.94 5.92
N TRP A 24 -9.89 8.42 6.76
CA TRP A 24 -8.52 8.90 6.80
C TRP A 24 -7.77 8.55 5.50
N ILE A 25 -7.89 7.31 5.02
CA ILE A 25 -7.28 6.90 3.73
C ILE A 25 -7.79 7.78 2.59
N GLN A 26 -9.09 8.06 2.54
CA GLN A 26 -9.64 8.96 1.53
C GLN A 26 -9.05 10.36 1.65
N SER A 27 -8.91 10.89 2.85
CA SER A 27 -8.36 12.23 3.05
C SER A 27 -6.92 12.37 2.56
N ILE A 28 -6.06 11.38 2.81
CA ILE A 28 -4.66 11.43 2.34
C ILE A 28 -4.50 11.11 0.85
N THR A 29 -5.47 10.41 0.26
CA THR A 29 -5.46 10.03 -1.16
C THR A 29 -6.30 10.94 -2.04
N ASP A 30 -6.96 11.93 -1.47
CA ASP A 30 -7.69 12.95 -2.23
C ASP A 30 -6.71 13.80 -3.05
N VAL A 31 -7.13 14.17 -4.26
CA VAL A 31 -6.33 15.04 -5.14
C VAL A 31 -6.01 16.37 -4.46
N ALA A 32 -6.97 16.92 -3.69
CA ALA A 32 -6.78 18.18 -2.99
C ALA A 32 -5.71 18.13 -1.89
N ALA A 33 -5.40 16.95 -1.37
CA ALA A 33 -4.33 16.77 -0.38
C ALA A 33 -2.94 16.97 -0.97
N ASN A 34 -2.80 16.84 -2.29
CA ASN A 34 -1.55 17.02 -3.03
C ASN A 34 -0.38 16.19 -2.48
N ASN A 35 -0.68 14.95 -2.04
CA ASN A 35 0.31 14.00 -1.58
C ASN A 35 0.81 13.13 -2.76
N ASP A 36 2.06 12.71 -2.68
CA ASP A 36 2.57 11.67 -3.57
C ASP A 36 2.12 10.29 -3.06
N LEU A 37 1.47 9.52 -3.92
CA LEU A 37 0.94 8.21 -3.58
C LEU A 37 1.69 7.13 -4.34
N THR A 38 2.27 6.19 -3.60
CA THR A 38 3.09 5.11 -4.15
C THR A 38 2.57 3.76 -3.67
N ILE A 39 2.51 2.80 -4.57
CA ILE A 39 2.12 1.43 -4.27
C ILE A 39 3.06 0.45 -4.99
N SER A 40 3.14 -0.78 -4.48
CA SER A 40 3.84 -1.86 -5.17
C SER A 40 2.99 -2.40 -6.33
N GLN A 41 3.66 -2.83 -7.39
CA GLN A 41 3.02 -3.54 -8.50
C GLN A 41 2.24 -4.78 -8.03
N ILE A 42 2.71 -5.45 -6.96
CA ILE A 42 2.03 -6.62 -6.39
C ILE A 42 0.63 -6.28 -5.86
N THR A 43 0.38 -5.02 -5.53
CA THR A 43 -0.92 -4.55 -5.05
C THR A 43 -2.03 -4.78 -6.09
N TRP A 44 -1.69 -4.80 -7.37
CA TRP A 44 -2.64 -5.15 -8.43
C TRP A 44 -3.34 -6.48 -8.16
N VAL A 45 -2.55 -7.55 -7.99
CA VAL A 45 -3.12 -8.88 -7.78
C VAL A 45 -3.68 -9.06 -6.37
N GLU A 46 -3.05 -8.46 -5.37
CA GLU A 46 -3.52 -8.55 -3.99
C GLU A 46 -4.88 -7.88 -3.78
N LEU A 47 -5.09 -6.70 -4.38
CA LEU A 47 -6.36 -6.00 -4.25
C LEU A 47 -7.48 -6.75 -4.99
N HIS A 48 -7.21 -7.27 -6.19
CA HIS A 48 -8.14 -8.16 -6.89
C HIS A 48 -8.52 -9.36 -6.05
N SER A 49 -7.54 -9.98 -5.39
CA SER A 49 -7.78 -11.13 -4.51
C SER A 49 -8.64 -10.75 -3.30
N ALA A 50 -8.33 -9.66 -2.64
CA ALA A 50 -9.07 -9.19 -1.46
C ALA A 50 -10.53 -8.84 -1.79
N LEU A 51 -10.76 -8.15 -2.89
CA LEU A 51 -12.11 -7.77 -3.34
C LEU A 51 -12.92 -8.98 -3.83
N SER A 52 -12.30 -9.88 -4.59
CA SER A 52 -12.96 -11.11 -5.05
C SER A 52 -13.36 -12.01 -3.89
N ARG A 53 -12.56 -12.06 -2.83
CA ARG A 53 -12.91 -12.79 -1.60
C ARG A 53 -14.19 -12.23 -0.97
N ARG A 54 -14.32 -10.91 -0.85
CA ARG A 54 -15.54 -10.27 -0.31
C ARG A 54 -16.78 -10.62 -1.14
N GLN A 55 -16.65 -10.65 -2.45
CA GLN A 55 -17.75 -11.06 -3.33
C GLN A 55 -18.15 -12.53 -3.10
N ARG A 56 -17.17 -13.44 -3.02
CA ARG A 56 -17.43 -14.87 -2.72
C ARG A 56 -18.04 -15.09 -1.34
N GLU A 57 -17.65 -14.29 -0.34
CA GLU A 57 -18.17 -14.34 1.02
C GLU A 57 -19.55 -13.64 1.16
N GLY A 58 -20.07 -13.03 0.12
CA GLY A 58 -21.39 -12.42 0.07
C GLY A 58 -21.46 -11.01 0.65
N THR A 59 -20.34 -10.38 1.00
CA THR A 59 -20.30 -9.00 1.52
C THR A 59 -20.26 -7.95 0.41
N MET A 60 -20.17 -8.37 -0.83
CA MET A 60 -20.13 -7.51 -2.02
C MET A 60 -20.80 -8.24 -3.18
N SER A 61 -21.63 -7.54 -3.96
CA SER A 61 -22.21 -8.08 -5.17
C SER A 61 -21.21 -8.13 -6.33
N ALA A 62 -21.49 -8.93 -7.35
CA ALA A 62 -20.66 -8.97 -8.55
C ALA A 62 -20.65 -7.61 -9.29
N GLY A 63 -21.78 -6.89 -9.32
CA GLY A 63 -21.85 -5.56 -9.92
C GLY A 63 -21.03 -4.52 -9.17
N GLU A 64 -21.06 -4.54 -7.85
CA GLU A 64 -20.21 -3.68 -7.01
C GLU A 64 -18.72 -3.98 -7.23
N LEU A 65 -18.35 -5.25 -7.30
CA LEU A 65 -16.98 -5.67 -7.59
C LEU A 65 -16.49 -5.09 -8.92
N ASP A 66 -17.29 -5.20 -9.99
CA ASP A 66 -16.92 -4.68 -11.31
C ASP A 66 -16.69 -3.16 -11.29
N ILE A 67 -17.57 -2.41 -10.63
CA ILE A 67 -17.46 -0.96 -10.50
C ILE A 67 -16.17 -0.58 -9.75
N ILE A 68 -15.88 -1.25 -8.64
CA ILE A 68 -14.69 -0.97 -7.82
C ILE A 68 -13.42 -1.33 -8.59
N LEU A 69 -13.39 -2.47 -9.27
CA LEU A 69 -12.21 -2.87 -10.07
C LEU A 69 -11.96 -1.93 -11.24
N GLN A 70 -13.00 -1.40 -11.89
CA GLN A 70 -12.81 -0.38 -12.92
C GLN A 70 -12.23 0.92 -12.35
N LYS A 71 -12.73 1.38 -11.21
CA LYS A 71 -12.18 2.55 -10.52
C LYS A 71 -10.71 2.33 -10.16
N PHE A 72 -10.39 1.18 -9.56
CA PHE A 72 -9.00 0.85 -9.20
C PHE A 72 -8.10 0.79 -10.44
N ARG A 73 -8.55 0.19 -11.52
CA ARG A 73 -7.79 0.13 -12.79
C ARG A 73 -7.42 1.53 -13.29
N ASN A 74 -8.40 2.43 -13.32
CA ASN A 74 -8.15 3.81 -13.75
C ASN A 74 -7.17 4.52 -12.83
N GLU A 75 -7.34 4.38 -11.51
CA GLU A 75 -6.46 5.02 -10.54
C GLU A 75 -5.06 4.40 -10.51
N PHE A 76 -4.93 3.12 -10.79
CA PHE A 76 -3.64 2.44 -10.91
C PHE A 76 -2.75 3.10 -11.99
N GLU A 77 -3.35 3.48 -13.10
CA GLU A 77 -2.65 4.10 -14.22
C GLU A 77 -2.42 5.61 -14.05
N THR A 78 -3.30 6.30 -13.32
CA THR A 78 -3.34 7.77 -13.31
C THR A 78 -3.03 8.40 -11.95
N LYS A 79 -3.20 7.67 -10.85
CA LYS A 79 -3.12 8.23 -9.49
C LYS A 79 -1.88 7.80 -8.73
N TYR A 80 -1.47 6.56 -8.90
CA TYR A 80 -0.38 5.98 -8.11
C TYR A 80 0.93 5.91 -8.90
N ARG A 81 2.03 6.18 -8.20
CA ARG A 81 3.36 5.79 -8.68
C ARG A 81 3.55 4.31 -8.36
N ILE A 82 3.76 3.51 -9.38
CA ILE A 82 3.87 2.06 -9.26
C ILE A 82 5.34 1.68 -9.12
N ILE A 83 5.67 0.95 -8.05
CA ILE A 83 6.99 0.35 -7.87
C ILE A 83 6.97 -1.03 -8.53
N GLU A 84 7.76 -1.17 -9.57
CA GLU A 84 7.89 -2.43 -10.31
C GLU A 84 8.50 -3.52 -9.43
N VAL A 85 7.96 -4.73 -9.54
CA VAL A 85 8.47 -5.92 -8.86
C VAL A 85 9.43 -6.64 -9.82
N ASP A 86 10.64 -6.12 -9.90
CA ASP A 86 11.73 -6.67 -10.73
C ASP A 86 12.55 -7.71 -9.95
N GLN A 87 13.56 -8.29 -10.61
CA GLN A 87 14.42 -9.31 -10.02
C GLN A 87 15.15 -8.79 -8.77
N ALA A 88 15.67 -7.57 -8.80
CA ALA A 88 16.39 -6.99 -7.67
C ALA A 88 15.48 -6.80 -6.46
N LEU A 89 14.24 -6.37 -6.67
CA LEU A 89 13.25 -6.22 -5.60
C LEU A 89 12.83 -7.57 -5.03
N ILE A 90 12.65 -8.60 -5.88
CA ILE A 90 12.36 -9.97 -5.44
C ILE A 90 13.49 -10.52 -4.56
N GLU A 91 14.74 -10.30 -4.92
CA GLU A 91 15.88 -10.71 -4.11
C GLU A 91 15.91 -10.00 -2.75
N SER A 92 15.65 -8.69 -2.74
CA SER A 92 15.52 -7.92 -1.49
C SER A 92 14.39 -8.45 -0.60
N ALA A 93 13.23 -8.75 -1.19
CA ALA A 93 12.10 -9.34 -0.47
C ALA A 93 12.47 -10.70 0.14
N GLY A 94 13.19 -11.53 -0.60
CA GLY A 94 13.69 -12.82 -0.10
C GLY A 94 14.58 -12.68 1.13
N GLN A 95 15.46 -11.69 1.15
CA GLN A 95 16.29 -11.39 2.31
C GLN A 95 15.45 -10.95 3.52
N LEU A 96 14.43 -10.14 3.32
CA LEU A 96 13.51 -9.70 4.38
C LEU A 96 12.71 -10.86 4.97
N VAL A 97 12.27 -11.82 4.15
CA VAL A 97 11.59 -13.04 4.61
C VAL A 97 12.46 -13.80 5.61
N VAL A 98 13.74 -13.99 5.28
CA VAL A 98 14.68 -14.71 6.16
C VAL A 98 14.96 -13.93 7.44
N GLN A 99 15.17 -12.63 7.32
CA GLN A 99 15.53 -11.77 8.46
C GLN A 99 14.38 -11.59 9.45
N TYR A 100 13.16 -11.37 8.97
CA TYR A 100 12.00 -10.99 9.79
C TYR A 100 10.87 -12.03 9.84
N ARG A 101 11.02 -13.16 9.18
CA ARG A 101 9.99 -14.21 9.09
C ARG A 101 8.66 -13.69 8.54
N LEU A 102 8.73 -12.81 7.55
CA LEU A 102 7.57 -12.26 6.88
C LEU A 102 6.94 -13.26 5.90
N ARG A 103 5.64 -13.09 5.65
CA ARG A 103 4.99 -13.72 4.49
C ARG A 103 5.58 -13.14 3.21
N ALA A 104 5.54 -13.92 2.13
CA ALA A 104 6.12 -13.52 0.84
C ALA A 104 5.60 -12.16 0.35
N TYR A 105 4.28 -11.96 0.34
CA TYR A 105 3.71 -10.71 -0.16
C TYR A 105 3.97 -9.51 0.76
N ASP A 106 3.98 -9.70 2.07
CA ASP A 106 4.35 -8.65 3.01
C ASP A 106 5.81 -8.22 2.82
N ALA A 107 6.69 -9.17 2.53
CA ALA A 107 8.08 -8.87 2.22
C ALA A 107 8.24 -8.09 0.92
N VAL A 108 7.44 -8.39 -0.10
CA VAL A 108 7.42 -7.61 -1.36
C VAL A 108 6.90 -6.19 -1.11
N GLN A 109 5.88 -6.02 -0.30
CA GLN A 109 5.37 -4.70 0.09
C GLN A 109 6.45 -3.89 0.83
N LEU A 110 7.09 -4.49 1.82
CA LEU A 110 8.15 -3.81 2.58
C LEU A 110 9.35 -3.48 1.69
N ALA A 111 9.79 -4.40 0.85
CA ALA A 111 10.89 -4.17 -0.11
C ALA A 111 10.57 -3.01 -1.05
N SER A 112 9.32 -2.91 -1.51
CA SER A 112 8.86 -1.79 -2.35
C SER A 112 8.93 -0.46 -1.59
N GLY A 113 8.48 -0.42 -0.34
CA GLY A 113 8.60 0.78 0.51
C GLY A 113 10.04 1.19 0.78
N LEU A 114 10.93 0.22 1.03
CA LEU A 114 12.36 0.47 1.22
C LEU A 114 13.03 1.00 -0.05
N TYR A 115 12.59 0.54 -1.22
CA TYR A 115 13.05 1.08 -2.48
C TYR A 115 12.65 2.55 -2.66
N VAL A 116 11.41 2.91 -2.31
CA VAL A 116 10.96 4.30 -2.29
C VAL A 116 11.81 5.14 -1.34
N LYS A 117 12.10 4.62 -0.14
CA LYS A 117 12.99 5.30 0.82
C LYS A 117 14.34 5.63 0.16
N THR A 118 14.93 4.68 -0.54
CA THR A 118 16.21 4.88 -1.24
C THR A 118 16.09 5.96 -2.32
N LEU A 119 15.02 5.96 -3.10
CA LEU A 119 14.79 6.99 -4.13
C LEU A 119 14.65 8.39 -3.54
N LEU A 120 14.04 8.51 -2.36
CA LEU A 120 13.78 9.81 -1.73
C LEU A 120 14.96 10.36 -0.93
N MET A 121 16.00 9.56 -0.67
CA MET A 121 17.19 10.02 0.07
C MET A 121 17.88 11.22 -0.58
N SER A 122 17.80 11.36 -1.89
CA SER A 122 18.37 12.46 -2.66
C SER A 122 17.39 13.59 -2.98
N VAL A 123 16.14 13.49 -2.55
CA VAL A 123 15.09 14.48 -2.82
C VAL A 123 14.82 15.30 -1.56
N PRO A 124 15.18 16.59 -1.54
CA PRO A 124 15.00 17.42 -0.35
C PRO A 124 13.52 17.65 -0.03
N GLU A 125 13.23 17.90 1.23
CA GLU A 125 11.91 18.26 1.72
C GLU A 125 10.81 17.22 1.44
N THR A 126 11.19 15.93 1.34
CA THR A 126 10.23 14.82 1.21
C THR A 126 10.21 13.97 2.48
N ARG A 127 9.05 13.45 2.81
CA ARG A 127 8.87 12.53 3.93
C ARG A 127 8.12 11.31 3.46
N LEU A 128 8.73 10.13 3.58
CA LEU A 128 8.07 8.86 3.32
C LEU A 128 7.32 8.38 4.57
N ILE A 129 6.08 7.97 4.38
CA ILE A 129 5.23 7.34 5.40
C ILE A 129 4.73 6.01 4.85
N PHE A 130 5.12 4.91 5.48
CA PHE A 130 4.64 3.56 5.13
C PHE A 130 3.32 3.31 5.85
N VAL A 131 2.26 3.06 5.09
CA VAL A 131 0.89 2.91 5.62
C VAL A 131 0.44 1.46 5.47
N SER A 132 0.10 0.84 6.59
CA SER A 132 -0.41 -0.52 6.65
C SER A 132 -1.39 -0.67 7.81
N ALA A 133 -2.38 -1.54 7.67
CA ALA A 133 -3.27 -1.93 8.76
C ALA A 133 -2.67 -3.05 9.64
N ASP A 134 -1.51 -3.57 9.27
CA ASP A 134 -0.82 -4.65 9.99
C ASP A 134 0.28 -4.08 10.89
N ASN A 135 0.03 -4.06 12.20
CA ASN A 135 1.00 -3.56 13.19
C ASN A 135 2.32 -4.32 13.18
N ARG A 136 2.31 -5.62 12.90
CA ARG A 136 3.53 -6.42 12.83
C ARG A 136 4.43 -5.95 11.68
N LEU A 137 3.83 -5.69 10.52
CA LEU A 137 4.57 -5.15 9.37
C LEU A 137 5.09 -3.74 9.66
N LEU A 138 4.29 -2.92 10.35
CA LEU A 138 4.71 -1.57 10.75
C LEU A 138 5.88 -1.58 11.74
N ASP A 139 5.91 -2.51 12.69
CA ASP A 139 7.04 -2.68 13.61
C ASP A 139 8.34 -3.00 12.85
N ILE A 140 8.24 -3.81 11.82
CA ILE A 140 9.38 -4.14 10.96
C ILE A 140 9.80 -2.94 10.11
N ALA A 141 8.85 -2.20 9.54
CA ALA A 141 9.13 -0.96 8.81
C ALA A 141 9.86 0.06 9.69
N GLN A 142 9.44 0.18 10.95
CA GLN A 142 10.13 1.01 11.94
C GLN A 142 11.58 0.54 12.17
N SER A 143 11.80 -0.76 12.29
CA SER A 143 13.14 -1.33 12.44
C SER A 143 14.05 -1.02 11.26
N GLU A 144 13.47 -0.89 10.07
CA GLU A 144 14.15 -0.49 8.83
C GLU A 144 14.27 1.05 8.67
N GLY A 145 13.83 1.81 9.68
CA GLY A 145 13.98 3.27 9.69
C GLY A 145 12.99 4.00 8.78
N ILE A 146 11.80 3.46 8.54
CA ILE A 146 10.73 4.14 7.81
C ILE A 146 9.70 4.67 8.80
N ALA A 147 9.29 5.94 8.65
CA ALA A 147 8.13 6.46 9.35
C ALA A 147 6.87 5.73 8.87
N PHE A 148 5.93 5.48 9.76
CA PHE A 148 4.77 4.66 9.45
C PHE A 148 3.49 5.23 10.05
N ASP A 149 2.36 4.76 9.54
CA ASP A 149 1.04 5.03 10.12
C ASP A 149 0.09 3.85 9.87
N ASN A 150 -0.90 3.73 10.75
CA ASN A 150 -1.93 2.71 10.66
C ASN A 150 -3.30 3.37 10.52
N PRO A 151 -4.03 3.14 9.41
CA PRO A 151 -5.34 3.73 9.20
C PRO A 151 -6.36 3.36 10.28
N ASN A 152 -6.19 2.23 10.96
CA ASN A 152 -7.07 1.81 12.04
C ASN A 152 -6.98 2.71 13.29
N ASN A 153 -5.97 3.55 13.39
CA ASN A 153 -5.86 4.55 14.46
C ASN A 153 -6.78 5.77 14.22
N TYR A 154 -7.44 5.83 13.07
CA TYR A 154 -8.34 6.91 12.64
C TYR A 154 -9.75 6.37 12.36
N PRO A 155 -10.50 5.95 13.38
CA PRO A 155 -11.82 5.33 13.21
C PRO A 155 -12.88 6.28 12.67
#